data_2ac95e8461906d5e94befae25ae38746
#
_entry.id   2ac95e8461906d5e94befae25ae38746
#
_cell.length_a   1.000
_cell.length_b   1.000
_cell.length_c   1.000
_cell.angle_alpha   90.00
_cell.angle_beta   90.00
_cell.angle_gamma   90.00
#
_symmetry.space_group_name_H-M   'P 1'
#
loop_
_entity.id
_entity.type
_entity.pdbx_description
1 polymer ?
#
loop_
_entity_poly.entity_id
_entity_poly.type
_entity_poly.pdbx_seq_one_letter_code
_entity_poly.pdbx_strand_id
1 'polypeptide(L)'
;MAKPFSKAFYKSSAWRHCREEYIKSVAGLCEMCYAQGVIRNGDELHHKVKLTQDNINNPCITLNPDNLIYLCREHHQAMHAQDRHKTKNNKRYSVDKETGNVIILKP
;
A
#
# COMPACT_ATOMS: atom_id res chain seq x y z
N MET A 1 0.37 -12.36 8.06
CA MET A 1 1.30 -13.38 7.56
C MET A 1 1.41 -13.28 6.04
N ALA A 2 2.62 -13.25 5.52
CA ALA A 2 2.81 -13.16 4.07
C ALA A 2 2.43 -14.49 3.41
N LYS A 3 1.75 -14.40 2.28
CA LYS A 3 1.41 -15.59 1.50
C LYS A 3 2.66 -16.07 0.73
N PRO A 4 2.75 -17.36 0.38
CA PRO A 4 3.93 -17.88 -0.28
C PRO A 4 4.35 -17.13 -1.54
N PHE A 5 3.39 -16.71 -2.38
CA PHE A 5 3.70 -16.01 -3.62
C PHE A 5 4.30 -14.62 -3.39
N SER A 6 4.03 -13.98 -2.26
CA SER A 6 4.52 -12.63 -1.98
C SER A 6 5.81 -12.63 -1.17
N LYS A 7 6.20 -13.77 -0.61
CA LYS A 7 7.37 -13.86 0.26
C LYS A 7 8.66 -13.48 -0.48
N ALA A 8 8.84 -13.99 -1.69
CA ALA A 8 10.01 -13.67 -2.50
C ALA A 8 10.02 -12.19 -2.90
N PHE A 9 8.85 -11.63 -3.20
CA PHE A 9 8.73 -10.21 -3.54
C PHE A 9 9.23 -9.33 -2.38
N TYR A 10 8.78 -9.58 -1.16
CA TYR A 10 9.18 -8.76 -0.01
C TYR A 10 10.66 -8.88 0.35
N LYS A 11 11.33 -9.93 -0.13
CA LYS A 11 12.77 -10.08 0.04
C LYS A 11 13.59 -9.51 -1.11
N SER A 12 12.94 -9.07 -2.18
CA SER A 12 13.64 -8.57 -3.37
C SER A 12 14.31 -7.23 -3.09
N SER A 13 15.41 -6.97 -3.81
CA SER A 13 16.09 -5.69 -3.75
C SER A 13 15.24 -4.58 -4.34
N ALA A 14 14.43 -4.88 -5.35
CA ALA A 14 13.52 -3.90 -5.94
C ALA A 14 12.52 -3.38 -4.91
N TRP A 15 11.92 -4.27 -4.13
CA TRP A 15 11.00 -3.86 -3.07
C TRP A 15 11.71 -3.07 -1.98
N ARG A 16 12.88 -3.52 -1.55
CA ARG A 16 13.66 -2.84 -0.52
C ARG A 16 13.97 -1.41 -0.93
N HIS A 17 14.43 -1.23 -2.15
CA HIS A 17 14.74 0.11 -2.68
C HIS A 17 13.49 0.98 -2.76
N CYS A 18 12.42 0.44 -3.29
CA CYS A 18 11.13 1.15 -3.39
C CYS A 18 10.64 1.58 -2.01
N ARG A 19 10.71 0.68 -1.04
CA ARG A 19 10.29 0.95 0.33
C ARG A 19 11.10 2.07 0.95
N GLU A 20 12.42 2.00 0.85
CA GLU A 20 13.31 3.02 1.41
C GLU A 20 13.04 4.39 0.81
N GLU A 21 12.91 4.45 -0.51
CA GLU A 21 12.63 5.71 -1.19
C GLU A 21 11.27 6.28 -0.82
N TYR A 22 10.27 5.43 -0.71
CA TYR A 22 8.95 5.90 -0.31
C TYR A 22 8.94 6.46 1.11
N ILE A 23 9.55 5.76 2.05
CA ILE A 23 9.61 6.20 3.44
C ILE A 23 10.34 7.55 3.55
N LYS A 24 11.41 7.73 2.79
CA LYS A 24 12.10 9.02 2.74
C LYS A 24 11.21 10.13 2.21
N SER A 25 10.39 9.83 1.20
CA SER A 25 9.53 10.83 0.57
C SER A 25 8.45 11.35 1.52
N VAL A 26 8.08 10.58 2.53
CA VAL A 26 7.10 10.98 3.54
C VAL A 26 7.77 11.28 4.90
N ALA A 27 9.10 11.43 4.90
CA ALA A 27 9.89 11.76 6.08
C ALA A 27 9.69 10.78 7.25
N GLY A 28 9.36 9.52 6.94
CA GLY A 28 9.14 8.49 7.95
C GLY A 28 7.88 8.66 8.77
N LEU A 29 6.96 9.52 8.37
CA LEU A 29 5.77 9.83 9.13
C LEU A 29 4.55 9.03 8.64
N CYS A 30 3.63 8.75 9.56
CA CYS A 30 2.34 8.19 9.21
C CYS A 30 1.57 9.23 8.39
N GLU A 31 1.20 8.86 7.17
CA GLU A 31 0.53 9.80 6.27
C GLU A 31 -0.86 10.17 6.75
N MET A 32 -1.58 9.23 7.35
CA MET A 32 -2.93 9.52 7.87
C MET A 32 -2.88 10.41 9.10
N CYS A 33 -1.91 10.19 10.00
CA CYS A 33 -1.73 11.09 11.13
C CYS A 33 -1.37 12.49 10.67
N TYR A 34 -0.47 12.59 9.70
CA TYR A 34 -0.05 13.87 9.18
C TYR A 34 -1.21 14.64 8.55
N ALA A 35 -2.09 13.93 7.82
CA ALA A 35 -3.28 14.54 7.24
C ALA A 35 -4.24 15.09 8.30
N GLN A 36 -4.18 14.55 9.52
CA GLN A 36 -4.98 15.00 10.66
C GLN A 36 -4.26 16.05 11.51
N GLY A 37 -3.08 16.48 11.07
CA GLY A 37 -2.28 17.45 11.82
C GLY A 37 -1.46 16.85 12.95
N VAL A 38 -1.28 15.54 12.96
CA VAL A 38 -0.53 14.82 14.00
C VAL A 38 0.80 14.34 13.44
N ILE A 39 1.89 14.65 14.14
CA ILE A 39 3.23 14.18 13.76
C ILE A 39 3.49 12.88 14.52
N ARG A 40 3.49 11.77 13.79
CA ARG A 40 3.74 10.43 14.34
C ARG A 40 4.49 9.61 13.32
N ASN A 41 5.46 8.84 13.78
CA ASN A 41 6.21 7.95 12.89
C ASN A 41 5.30 6.86 12.34
N GLY A 42 5.54 6.49 11.07
CA GLY A 42 4.91 5.33 10.51
C GLY A 42 5.62 4.05 10.93
N ASP A 43 4.97 2.94 10.77
CA ASP A 43 5.50 1.62 11.12
C ASP A 43 5.53 0.68 9.93
N GLU A 44 4.48 0.70 9.11
CA GLU A 44 4.35 -0.25 8.01
C GLU A 44 3.92 0.42 6.72
N LEU A 45 4.51 -0.03 5.63
CA LEU A 45 4.17 0.41 4.29
C LEU A 45 3.10 -0.53 3.74
N HIS A 46 1.96 0.05 3.43
CA HIS A 46 0.76 -0.69 3.03
C HIS A 46 0.51 -0.52 1.53
N HIS A 47 0.18 -1.62 0.83
CA HIS A 47 -0.29 -1.56 -0.54
C HIS A 47 -1.80 -1.31 -0.52
N LYS A 48 -2.23 -0.22 -1.14
CA LYS A 48 -3.66 0.12 -1.21
C LYS A 48 -4.42 -0.92 -2.01
N VAL A 49 -3.85 -1.35 -3.12
CA VAL A 49 -4.34 -2.50 -3.87
C VAL A 49 -3.57 -3.71 -3.37
N LYS A 50 -4.29 -4.66 -2.81
CA LYS A 50 -3.69 -5.84 -2.20
C LYS A 50 -2.92 -6.67 -3.22
N LEU A 51 -1.75 -7.20 -2.81
CA LEU A 51 -0.97 -8.09 -3.66
C LEU A 51 -1.67 -9.43 -3.81
N THR A 52 -1.70 -9.93 -5.03
CA THR A 52 -2.29 -11.22 -5.38
C THR A 52 -1.35 -11.98 -6.30
N GLN A 53 -1.65 -13.26 -6.55
CA GLN A 53 -0.88 -14.03 -7.52
C GLN A 53 -0.95 -13.41 -8.93
N ASP A 54 -2.07 -12.76 -9.24
CA ASP A 54 -2.27 -12.17 -10.56
C ASP A 54 -1.48 -10.89 -10.76
N ASN A 55 -1.24 -10.11 -9.69
CA ASN A 55 -0.58 -8.81 -9.82
C ASN A 55 0.83 -8.77 -9.25
N ILE A 56 1.30 -9.86 -8.63
CA ILE A 56 2.60 -9.87 -7.94
C ILE A 56 3.77 -9.56 -8.86
N ASN A 57 3.64 -9.83 -10.15
CA ASN A 57 4.67 -9.55 -11.13
C ASN A 57 4.46 -8.24 -11.89
N ASN A 58 3.47 -7.46 -11.49
CA ASN A 58 3.18 -6.18 -12.13
C ASN A 58 3.75 -5.03 -11.28
N PRO A 59 4.90 -4.44 -11.69
CA PRO A 59 5.53 -3.37 -10.91
C PRO A 59 4.68 -2.11 -10.84
N CYS A 60 3.75 -1.91 -11.75
CA CYS A 60 2.81 -0.78 -11.69
C CYS A 60 1.85 -0.90 -10.50
N ILE A 61 1.75 -2.09 -9.92
CA ILE A 61 0.97 -2.32 -8.70
C ILE A 61 1.89 -2.51 -7.50
N THR A 62 2.91 -3.36 -7.64
CA THR A 62 3.76 -3.76 -6.52
C THR A 62 4.76 -2.70 -6.10
N LEU A 63 5.24 -1.88 -7.05
CA LEU A 63 6.29 -0.89 -6.81
C LEU A 63 5.84 0.54 -7.12
N ASN A 64 4.56 0.77 -7.33
CA ASN A 64 4.04 2.08 -7.68
C ASN A 64 3.80 2.90 -6.40
N PRO A 65 4.48 4.06 -6.23
CA PRO A 65 4.27 4.90 -5.05
C PRO A 65 2.81 5.32 -4.86
N ASP A 66 2.05 5.47 -5.94
CA ASP A 66 0.64 5.83 -5.84
C ASP A 66 -0.21 4.73 -5.21
N ASN A 67 0.30 3.51 -5.17
CA ASN A 67 -0.36 2.38 -4.53
C ASN A 67 0.13 2.13 -3.10
N LEU A 68 1.01 2.99 -2.59
CA LEU A 68 1.62 2.80 -1.28
C LEU A 68 1.14 3.88 -0.31
N ILE A 69 1.08 3.53 0.96
CA ILE A 69 0.83 4.48 2.04
C ILE A 69 1.57 4.00 3.27
N TYR A 70 2.28 4.92 3.93
CA TYR A 70 3.03 4.61 5.14
C TYR A 70 2.18 4.96 6.35
N LEU A 71 1.93 3.98 7.22
CA LEU A 71 0.96 4.10 8.29
C LEU A 71 1.56 3.70 9.63
N CYS A 72 1.10 4.34 10.69
CA CYS A 72 1.35 3.86 12.03
C CYS A 72 0.53 2.58 12.26
N ARG A 73 0.86 1.89 13.33
CA ARG A 73 0.25 0.60 13.63
C ARG A 73 -1.28 0.68 13.70
N GLU A 74 -1.80 1.69 14.37
CA GLU A 74 -3.24 1.84 14.53
C GLU A 74 -3.95 2.07 13.21
N HIS A 75 -3.42 2.95 12.37
CA HIS A 75 -4.01 3.22 11.07
C HIS A 75 -3.87 2.03 10.13
N HIS A 76 -2.76 1.30 10.20
CA HIS A 76 -2.58 0.09 9.41
C HIS A 76 -3.61 -0.97 9.77
N GLN A 77 -3.85 -1.18 11.06
CA GLN A 77 -4.87 -2.11 11.52
C GLN A 77 -6.27 -1.68 11.10
N ALA A 78 -6.55 -0.38 11.16
CA ALA A 78 -7.83 0.15 10.73
C ALA A 78 -8.08 -0.08 9.24
N MET A 79 -7.06 0.04 8.40
CA MET A 79 -7.17 -0.24 6.98
C MET A 79 -7.50 -1.72 6.73
N HIS A 80 -6.85 -2.63 7.44
CA HIS A 80 -7.14 -4.06 7.32
C HIS A 80 -8.55 -4.39 7.81
N ALA A 81 -9.02 -3.73 8.85
CA ALA A 81 -10.37 -3.93 9.34
C ALA A 81 -11.40 -3.51 8.30
N GLN A 82 -11.16 -2.39 7.60
CA GLN A 82 -12.02 -1.96 6.52
C GLN A 82 -12.04 -2.97 5.38
N ASP A 83 -10.88 -3.53 5.03
CA ASP A 83 -10.79 -4.53 3.98
C ASP A 83 -11.62 -5.77 4.31
N ARG A 84 -11.61 -6.20 5.57
CA ARG A 84 -12.37 -7.37 5.99
C ARG A 84 -13.88 -7.17 5.94
N HIS A 85 -14.33 -5.93 6.14
CA HIS A 85 -15.76 -5.60 6.12
C HIS A 85 -16.24 -5.15 4.75
N LYS A 86 -15.36 -5.12 3.78
CA LYS A 86 -15.65 -4.62 2.46
C LYS A 86 -16.53 -5.60 1.69
N THR A 87 -17.60 -5.10 1.09
CA THR A 87 -18.43 -5.90 0.20
C THR A 87 -17.80 -6.02 -1.17
N LYS A 88 -18.30 -6.97 -1.97
CA LYS A 88 -17.76 -7.19 -3.32
C LYS A 88 -17.85 -5.96 -4.22
N ASN A 89 -18.85 -5.13 -4.03
CA ASN A 89 -19.10 -3.97 -4.88
C ASN A 89 -18.53 -2.67 -4.32
N ASN A 90 -17.91 -2.73 -3.15
CA ASN A 90 -17.41 -1.55 -2.48
C ASN A 90 -15.94 -1.33 -2.84
N LYS A 91 -15.70 -0.98 -4.10
CA LYS A 91 -14.36 -0.74 -4.59
C LYS A 91 -13.91 0.68 -4.24
N ARG A 92 -12.70 0.80 -3.72
CA ARG A 92 -12.08 2.08 -3.39
C ARG A 92 -10.95 2.43 -4.34
N TYR A 93 -10.75 1.63 -5.35
CA TYR A 93 -9.68 1.84 -6.31
C TYR A 93 -10.09 1.33 -7.67
N SER A 94 -9.39 1.81 -8.67
CA SER A 94 -9.50 1.33 -10.04
C SER A 94 -8.10 1.19 -10.61
N VAL A 95 -7.91 0.29 -11.55
CA VAL A 95 -6.61 0.10 -12.21
C VAL A 95 -6.78 0.48 -13.66
N ASP A 96 -5.93 1.38 -14.14
CA ASP A 96 -5.89 1.75 -15.55
C ASP A 96 -5.31 0.57 -16.33
N LYS A 97 -6.08 0.04 -17.25
CA LYS A 97 -5.69 -1.14 -18.02
C LYS A 97 -4.57 -0.85 -19.02
N GLU A 98 -4.44 0.39 -19.44
CA GLU A 98 -3.41 0.77 -20.41
C GLU A 98 -2.06 0.99 -19.76
N THR A 99 -2.04 1.68 -18.63
CA THR A 99 -0.80 2.04 -17.94
C THR A 99 -0.50 1.17 -16.75
N GLY A 100 -1.52 0.48 -16.20
CA GLY A 100 -1.38 -0.27 -14.98
C GLY A 100 -1.37 0.59 -13.73
N ASN A 101 -1.61 1.89 -13.86
CA ASN A 101 -1.64 2.79 -12.71
C ASN A 101 -2.87 2.54 -11.86
N VAL A 102 -2.69 2.71 -10.56
CA VAL A 102 -3.79 2.57 -9.62
C VAL A 102 -4.40 3.93 -9.37
N ILE A 103 -5.72 4.01 -9.52
CA ILE A 103 -6.49 5.21 -9.24
C ILE A 103 -7.28 4.95 -7.97
N ILE A 104 -7.04 5.76 -6.94
CA ILE A 104 -7.73 5.59 -5.67
C ILE A 104 -9.02 6.38 -5.70
N LEU A 105 -10.12 5.67 -5.53
CA LEU A 105 -11.45 6.28 -5.49
C LEU A 105 -11.75 6.74 -4.08
N LYS A 106 -12.23 7.96 -3.95
CA LYS A 106 -12.65 8.48 -2.65
C LYS A 106 -14.03 7.93 -2.31
N PRO A 107 -14.28 7.65 -1.04
CA PRO A 107 -15.59 7.17 -0.61
C PRO A 107 -16.69 8.18 -0.82
#